data_c11fcf798379cbeffa36be8e5da90978
#
_entry.id   c11fcf798379cbeffa36be8e5da90978
#
_cell.length_a   1.000
_cell.length_b   1.000
_cell.length_c   1.000
_cell.angle_alpha   90.00
_cell.angle_beta   90.00
_cell.angle_gamma   90.00
#
_symmetry.space_group_name_H-M   'P 1'
#
loop_
_entity.id
_entity.type
_entity.pdbx_description
1 polymer ?
#
loop_
_entity_poly.entity_id
_entity_poly.type
_entity_poly.pdbx_seq_one_letter_code
_entity_poly.pdbx_strand_id
1 'polypeptide(L)'
;ETEFYKKGNNFYNLDSAKQYRDKNDNVYIVEGYMDVISLHKFGIKNVVANLGTAVTERQIELIWKFFKNPIICFDGDESGQKAATRAADRLFPIMNADSNIHFLTLTENMDPDSYINEKGKDSFTKFTDNKILISNFIWNRYFQEVDVNNPQSLTLQTGNHIIPFNS
;
A
#
# COMPACT_ATOMS: atom_id res chain seq x y z
N GLU A 1 17.09 13.47 -12.34
CA GLU A 1 15.99 14.29 -11.79
C GLU A 1 16.28 15.75 -12.06
N THR A 2 15.31 16.47 -12.59
CA THR A 2 15.40 17.93 -12.75
C THR A 2 15.02 18.61 -11.44
N GLU A 3 15.42 19.89 -11.27
CA GLU A 3 15.09 20.68 -10.09
C GLU A 3 13.58 20.78 -9.83
N PHE A 4 12.76 20.59 -10.88
CA PHE A 4 11.29 20.67 -10.84
C PHE A 4 10.59 19.31 -10.72
N TYR A 5 11.26 18.17 -10.94
CA TYR A 5 10.67 16.84 -10.88
C TYR A 5 11.43 15.94 -9.90
N LYS A 6 10.88 15.79 -8.70
CA LYS A 6 11.34 14.84 -7.67
C LYS A 6 10.38 13.66 -7.65
N LYS A 7 10.85 12.47 -8.01
CA LYS A 7 10.04 11.22 -8.03
C LYS A 7 9.30 10.97 -6.71
N GLY A 8 9.96 11.20 -5.58
CA GLY A 8 9.37 11.01 -4.26
C GLY A 8 8.26 12.00 -3.85
N ASN A 9 7.93 12.99 -4.69
CA ASN A 9 6.89 13.99 -4.40
C ASN A 9 5.68 13.85 -5.35
N ASN A 10 5.76 13.03 -6.39
CA ASN A 10 4.75 12.93 -7.43
C ASN A 10 4.45 11.47 -7.75
N PHE A 11 3.33 11.23 -8.40
CA PHE A 11 2.98 9.95 -8.99
C PHE A 11 2.85 10.06 -10.51
N TYR A 12 3.25 9.02 -11.20
CA TYR A 12 2.89 8.83 -12.60
C TYR A 12 1.37 8.60 -12.70
N ASN A 13 0.74 9.17 -13.71
CA ASN A 13 -0.68 9.04 -14.03
C ASN A 13 -1.67 9.66 -13.03
N LEU A 14 -1.24 10.46 -12.04
CA LEU A 14 -2.16 11.02 -11.05
C LEU A 14 -3.27 11.89 -11.66
N ASP A 15 -2.93 12.73 -12.64
CA ASP A 15 -3.91 13.63 -13.27
C ASP A 15 -5.00 12.89 -14.05
N SER A 16 -4.66 11.77 -14.68
CA SER A 16 -5.63 10.89 -15.31
C SER A 16 -6.46 10.14 -14.25
N ALA A 17 -5.81 9.56 -13.25
CA ALA A 17 -6.49 8.77 -12.20
C ALA A 17 -7.58 9.56 -11.47
N LYS A 18 -7.35 10.86 -11.22
CA LYS A 18 -8.36 11.75 -10.59
C LYS A 18 -9.69 11.84 -11.35
N GLN A 19 -9.68 11.60 -12.66
CA GLN A 19 -10.87 11.63 -13.50
C GLN A 19 -11.72 10.35 -13.39
N TYR A 20 -11.16 9.28 -12.83
CA TYR A 20 -11.77 7.95 -12.77
C TYR A 20 -11.97 7.47 -11.33
N ARG A 21 -12.43 8.36 -10.45
CA ARG A 21 -12.77 8.00 -9.07
C ARG A 21 -13.91 7.00 -9.05
N ASP A 22 -13.75 5.92 -8.30
CA ASP A 22 -14.83 4.98 -8.04
C ASP A 22 -15.72 5.44 -6.86
N LYS A 23 -16.82 4.73 -6.64
CA LYS A 23 -17.77 5.03 -5.55
C LYS A 23 -17.17 4.91 -4.15
N ASN A 24 -16.05 4.20 -4.03
CA ASN A 24 -15.36 3.95 -2.76
C ASN A 24 -14.15 4.88 -2.59
N ASP A 25 -13.90 5.79 -3.54
CA ASP A 25 -12.72 6.67 -3.55
C ASP A 25 -11.39 5.90 -3.47
N ASN A 26 -11.34 4.70 -4.07
CA ASN A 26 -10.11 3.92 -4.13
C ASN A 26 -9.16 4.47 -5.19
N VAL A 27 -7.86 4.34 -4.93
CA VAL A 27 -6.79 4.48 -5.93
C VAL A 27 -5.76 3.38 -5.70
N TYR A 28 -5.34 2.71 -6.77
CA TYR A 28 -4.27 1.73 -6.71
C TYR A 28 -2.92 2.42 -6.88
N ILE A 29 -1.99 2.12 -5.97
CA ILE A 29 -0.61 2.58 -6.03
C ILE A 29 0.24 1.37 -6.36
N VAL A 30 0.86 1.36 -7.54
CA VAL A 30 1.71 0.27 -8.04
C VAL A 30 3.16 0.74 -8.19
N GLU A 31 4.11 -0.17 -8.39
CA GLU A 31 5.52 0.20 -8.47
C GLU A 31 5.90 0.80 -9.82
N GLY A 32 5.45 0.18 -10.91
CA GLY A 32 5.89 0.48 -12.26
C GLY A 32 4.84 1.16 -13.15
N TYR A 33 5.31 1.87 -14.17
CA TYR A 33 4.42 2.42 -15.20
C TYR A 33 3.80 1.32 -16.08
N MET A 34 4.43 0.15 -16.18
CA MET A 34 3.88 -0.99 -16.93
C MET A 34 2.63 -1.52 -16.25
N ASP A 35 2.63 -1.61 -14.92
CA ASP A 35 1.44 -1.99 -14.15
C ASP A 35 0.27 -1.04 -14.43
N VAL A 36 0.57 0.29 -14.45
CA VAL A 36 -0.45 1.30 -14.78
C VAL A 36 -1.02 1.06 -16.17
N ILE A 37 -0.16 0.85 -17.17
CA ILE A 37 -0.59 0.65 -18.57
C ILE A 37 -1.47 -0.60 -18.67
N SER A 38 -1.06 -1.71 -18.05
CA SER A 38 -1.81 -2.96 -18.09
C SER A 38 -3.14 -2.85 -17.37
N LEU A 39 -3.18 -2.29 -16.16
CA LEU A 39 -4.44 -2.06 -15.46
C LEU A 39 -5.38 -1.13 -16.26
N HIS A 40 -4.86 -0.07 -16.89
CA HIS A 40 -5.63 0.80 -17.79
C HIS A 40 -6.22 0.06 -18.98
N LYS A 41 -5.45 -0.81 -19.64
CA LYS A 41 -5.90 -1.65 -20.77
C LYS A 41 -7.12 -2.47 -20.40
N PHE A 42 -7.18 -2.97 -19.18
CA PHE A 42 -8.31 -3.73 -18.64
C PHE A 42 -9.41 -2.86 -18.01
N GLY A 43 -9.30 -1.52 -18.11
CA GLY A 43 -10.33 -0.59 -17.66
C GLY A 43 -10.29 -0.25 -16.16
N ILE A 44 -9.17 -0.52 -15.47
CA ILE A 44 -8.89 -0.05 -14.11
C ILE A 44 -8.06 1.22 -14.25
N LYS A 45 -8.73 2.38 -14.16
CA LYS A 45 -8.12 3.66 -14.52
C LYS A 45 -7.72 4.53 -13.32
N ASN A 46 -8.23 4.23 -12.14
CA ASN A 46 -7.87 4.86 -10.88
C ASN A 46 -6.57 4.26 -10.31
N VAL A 47 -5.50 4.29 -11.10
CA VAL A 47 -4.20 3.70 -10.78
C VAL A 47 -3.07 4.69 -11.02
N VAL A 48 -2.08 4.70 -10.13
CA VAL A 48 -0.89 5.56 -10.16
C VAL A 48 0.36 4.74 -9.85
N ALA A 49 1.53 5.21 -10.29
CA ALA A 49 2.79 4.56 -9.95
C ALA A 49 3.79 5.52 -9.28
N ASN A 50 4.56 4.98 -8.33
CA ASN A 50 5.62 5.71 -7.63
C ASN A 50 7.00 5.64 -8.33
N LEU A 51 7.11 4.95 -9.46
CA LEU A 51 8.26 4.89 -10.38
C LEU A 51 9.57 4.42 -9.74
N GLY A 52 9.54 3.22 -9.15
CA GLY A 52 10.76 2.53 -8.71
C GLY A 52 11.40 3.11 -7.44
N THR A 53 10.60 3.79 -6.63
CA THR A 53 10.98 4.23 -5.28
C THR A 53 9.97 3.69 -4.27
N ALA A 54 10.35 3.55 -3.00
CA ALA A 54 9.36 3.27 -1.97
C ALA A 54 8.38 4.46 -1.83
N VAL A 55 7.09 4.17 -1.59
CA VAL A 55 6.08 5.21 -1.35
C VAL A 55 6.49 6.06 -0.15
N THR A 56 6.42 7.39 -0.30
CA THR A 56 6.80 8.36 0.72
C THR A 56 5.58 8.93 1.43
N GLU A 57 5.78 9.50 2.61
CA GLU A 57 4.75 10.20 3.38
C GLU A 57 4.12 11.34 2.56
N ARG A 58 4.96 12.14 1.88
CA ARG A 58 4.51 13.25 1.01
C ARG A 58 3.64 12.78 -0.15
N GLN A 59 3.94 11.61 -0.72
CA GLN A 59 3.13 11.02 -1.76
C GLN A 59 1.76 10.60 -1.22
N ILE A 60 1.70 10.01 -0.04
CA ILE A 60 0.42 9.64 0.61
C ILE A 60 -0.39 10.89 0.96
N GLU A 61 0.22 11.92 1.54
CA GLU A 61 -0.44 13.21 1.80
C GLU A 61 -0.99 13.85 0.51
N LEU A 62 -0.27 13.70 -0.61
CA LEU A 62 -0.76 14.14 -1.92
C LEU A 62 -1.97 13.34 -2.38
N ILE A 63 -1.95 12.01 -2.25
CA ILE A 63 -3.06 11.13 -2.61
C ILE A 63 -4.32 11.44 -1.81
N TRP A 64 -4.21 11.65 -0.49
CA TRP A 64 -5.36 11.94 0.38
C TRP A 64 -6.10 13.23 0.02
N LYS A 65 -5.47 14.16 -0.73
CA LYS A 65 -6.16 15.34 -1.26
C LYS A 65 -7.23 14.98 -2.32
N PHE A 66 -7.12 13.80 -2.93
CA PHE A 66 -7.97 13.40 -4.04
C PHE A 66 -8.72 12.09 -3.80
N PHE A 67 -8.16 11.17 -3.00
CA PHE A 67 -8.70 9.83 -2.75
C PHE A 67 -8.67 9.51 -1.26
N LYS A 68 -9.74 8.91 -0.75
CA LYS A 68 -9.84 8.55 0.67
C LYS A 68 -9.19 7.20 0.99
N ASN A 69 -9.19 6.28 0.02
CA ASN A 69 -8.79 4.89 0.22
C ASN A 69 -7.67 4.48 -0.75
N PRO A 70 -6.43 4.95 -0.55
CA PRO A 70 -5.29 4.41 -1.28
C PRO A 70 -5.06 2.94 -0.95
N ILE A 71 -4.79 2.15 -2.00
CA ILE A 71 -4.47 0.73 -1.94
C ILE A 71 -3.07 0.55 -2.53
N ILE A 72 -2.08 0.29 -1.69
CA ILE A 72 -0.71 0.02 -2.14
C ILE A 72 -0.61 -1.45 -2.52
N CYS A 73 -0.31 -1.70 -3.78
CA CYS A 73 -0.12 -3.05 -4.32
C CYS A 73 1.36 -3.42 -4.21
N PHE A 74 1.61 -4.58 -3.61
CA PHE A 74 2.93 -5.17 -3.49
C PHE A 74 2.98 -6.48 -4.28
N ASP A 75 4.13 -6.76 -4.88
CA ASP A 75 4.38 -8.02 -5.56
C ASP A 75 4.25 -9.21 -4.61
N GLY A 76 3.88 -10.36 -5.16
CA GLY A 76 3.62 -11.58 -4.39
C GLY A 76 4.89 -12.35 -3.98
N ASP A 77 6.06 -11.71 -3.99
CA ASP A 77 7.35 -12.30 -3.66
C ASP A 77 7.90 -11.81 -2.31
N GLU A 78 9.08 -12.30 -1.94
CA GLU A 78 9.77 -11.90 -0.70
C GLU A 78 10.16 -10.41 -0.71
N SER A 79 10.48 -9.85 -1.89
CA SER A 79 10.81 -8.43 -2.05
C SER A 79 9.61 -7.56 -1.76
N GLY A 80 8.43 -7.92 -2.31
CA GLY A 80 7.17 -7.23 -2.06
C GLY A 80 6.75 -7.29 -0.59
N GLN A 81 6.94 -8.43 0.10
CA GLN A 81 6.69 -8.53 1.54
C GLN A 81 7.58 -7.59 2.37
N LYS A 82 8.89 -7.54 2.03
CA LYS A 82 9.83 -6.61 2.66
C LYS A 82 9.47 -5.15 2.36
N ALA A 83 8.98 -4.87 1.14
CA ALA A 83 8.51 -3.53 0.76
C ALA A 83 7.27 -3.13 1.55
N ALA A 84 6.29 -4.03 1.72
CA ALA A 84 5.09 -3.81 2.55
C ALA A 84 5.46 -3.49 4.00
N THR A 85 6.40 -4.24 4.58
CA THR A 85 6.91 -4.00 5.93
C THR A 85 7.52 -2.60 6.07
N ARG A 86 8.44 -2.23 5.16
CA ARG A 86 9.05 -0.87 5.19
C ARG A 86 8.03 0.24 4.96
N ALA A 87 7.03 -0.01 4.11
CA ALA A 87 5.94 0.94 3.89
C ALA A 87 5.09 1.10 5.16
N ALA A 88 4.78 0.01 5.86
CA ALA A 88 4.04 0.06 7.12
C ALA A 88 4.77 0.89 8.19
N ASP A 89 6.05 0.61 8.42
CA ASP A 89 6.88 1.32 9.40
C ASP A 89 6.97 2.83 9.08
N ARG A 90 7.01 3.19 7.81
CA ARG A 90 7.10 4.58 7.36
C ARG A 90 5.77 5.33 7.41
N LEU A 91 4.69 4.69 6.97
CA LEU A 91 3.41 5.37 6.74
C LEU A 91 2.48 5.33 7.95
N PHE A 92 2.62 4.34 8.83
CA PHE A 92 1.76 4.25 10.01
C PHE A 92 1.85 5.49 10.94
N PRO A 93 3.04 6.08 11.18
CA PRO A 93 3.14 7.28 12.03
C PRO A 93 2.39 8.52 11.53
N ILE A 94 2.09 8.61 10.24
CA ILE A 94 1.33 9.74 9.66
C ILE A 94 -0.17 9.50 9.59
N MET A 95 -0.64 8.32 10.00
CA MET A 95 -2.08 8.00 10.02
C MET A 95 -2.81 8.86 11.04
N ASN A 96 -4.05 9.24 10.69
CA ASN A 96 -5.00 9.90 11.59
C ASN A 96 -6.38 9.24 11.48
N ALA A 97 -7.33 9.68 12.28
CA ALA A 97 -8.65 9.08 12.36
C ALA A 97 -9.45 9.13 11.04
N ASP A 98 -9.17 10.09 10.18
CA ASP A 98 -9.89 10.33 8.92
C ASP A 98 -9.16 9.76 7.70
N SER A 99 -8.00 9.14 7.88
CA SER A 99 -7.15 8.62 6.81
C SER A 99 -7.10 7.09 6.79
N ASN A 100 -7.18 6.52 5.59
CA ASN A 100 -7.03 5.08 5.38
C ASN A 100 -5.84 4.81 4.46
N ILE A 101 -5.15 3.72 4.69
CA ILE A 101 -4.21 3.11 3.76
C ILE A 101 -4.48 1.61 3.80
N HIS A 102 -4.65 1.02 2.62
CA HIS A 102 -4.79 -0.42 2.48
C HIS A 102 -3.56 -1.00 1.78
N PHE A 103 -3.20 -2.18 2.17
CA PHE A 103 -2.19 -3.01 1.53
C PHE A 103 -2.85 -4.16 0.79
N LEU A 104 -2.40 -4.42 -0.42
CA LEU A 104 -2.80 -5.55 -1.23
C LEU A 104 -1.52 -6.25 -1.70
N THR A 105 -1.21 -7.40 -1.14
CA THR A 105 -0.09 -8.23 -1.60
C THR A 105 -0.60 -9.27 -2.57
N LEU A 106 -0.05 -9.28 -3.77
CA LEU A 106 -0.40 -10.27 -4.79
C LEU A 106 0.10 -11.66 -4.40
N THR A 107 -0.39 -12.67 -5.06
CA THR A 107 -0.02 -14.07 -4.82
C THR A 107 0.84 -14.63 -5.95
N GLU A 108 1.44 -15.80 -5.73
CA GLU A 108 2.09 -16.59 -6.79
C GLU A 108 3.31 -15.90 -7.45
N ASN A 109 4.03 -15.05 -6.72
CA ASN A 109 5.15 -14.25 -7.25
C ASN A 109 4.76 -13.37 -8.45
N MET A 110 3.50 -12.94 -8.52
CA MET A 110 3.01 -12.03 -9.56
C MET A 110 3.15 -10.57 -9.16
N ASP A 111 3.36 -9.72 -10.14
CA ASP A 111 3.14 -8.28 -10.09
C ASP A 111 1.74 -7.92 -10.65
N PRO A 112 1.27 -6.68 -10.53
CA PRO A 112 -0.03 -6.26 -11.06
C PRO A 112 -0.19 -6.46 -12.57
N ASP A 113 0.88 -6.23 -13.35
CA ASP A 113 0.90 -6.46 -14.81
C ASP A 113 0.66 -7.92 -15.14
N SER A 114 1.44 -8.81 -14.58
CA SER A 114 1.32 -10.27 -14.81
C SER A 114 -0.04 -10.78 -14.35
N TYR A 115 -0.50 -10.36 -13.16
CA TYR A 115 -1.77 -10.80 -12.61
C TYR A 115 -2.95 -10.42 -13.52
N ILE A 116 -3.04 -9.14 -13.94
CA ILE A 116 -4.18 -8.67 -14.75
C ILE A 116 -4.19 -9.29 -16.15
N ASN A 117 -3.01 -9.50 -16.75
CA ASN A 117 -2.89 -10.15 -18.06
C ASN A 117 -3.27 -11.64 -18.00
N GLU A 118 -2.97 -12.36 -16.93
CA GLU A 118 -3.28 -13.78 -16.79
C GLU A 118 -4.70 -14.04 -16.28
N LYS A 119 -5.12 -13.34 -15.22
CA LYS A 119 -6.38 -13.62 -14.51
C LYS A 119 -7.54 -12.73 -14.94
N GLY A 120 -7.27 -11.60 -15.61
CA GLY A 120 -8.27 -10.66 -16.10
C GLY A 120 -8.83 -9.71 -15.05
N LYS A 121 -9.65 -8.74 -15.51
CA LYS A 121 -10.21 -7.65 -14.70
C LYS A 121 -11.06 -8.13 -13.53
N ASP A 122 -11.99 -9.05 -13.77
CA ASP A 122 -12.95 -9.48 -12.75
C ASP A 122 -12.23 -10.18 -11.59
N SER A 123 -11.21 -10.99 -11.93
CA SER A 123 -10.36 -11.63 -10.94
C SER A 123 -9.57 -10.61 -10.10
N PHE A 124 -8.95 -9.61 -10.76
CA PHE A 124 -8.23 -8.56 -10.06
C PHE A 124 -9.15 -7.75 -9.14
N THR A 125 -10.32 -7.36 -9.64
CA THR A 125 -11.30 -6.60 -8.84
C THR A 125 -11.76 -7.38 -7.62
N LYS A 126 -12.06 -8.68 -7.79
CA LYS A 126 -12.42 -9.57 -6.68
C LYS A 126 -11.25 -9.77 -5.72
N PHE A 127 -10.03 -9.87 -6.24
CA PHE A 127 -8.84 -10.02 -5.41
C PHE A 127 -8.61 -8.80 -4.51
N THR A 128 -9.02 -7.60 -4.94
CA THR A 128 -8.96 -6.37 -4.14
C THR A 128 -9.75 -6.46 -2.82
N ASP A 129 -10.71 -7.37 -2.70
CA ASP A 129 -11.43 -7.59 -1.44
C ASP A 129 -10.52 -8.14 -0.33
N ASN A 130 -9.37 -8.73 -0.70
CA ASN A 130 -8.35 -9.20 0.25
C ASN A 130 -7.44 -8.09 0.78
N LYS A 131 -7.65 -6.82 0.37
CA LYS A 131 -6.88 -5.70 0.92
C LYS A 131 -7.08 -5.57 2.42
N ILE A 132 -6.01 -5.26 3.13
CA ILE A 132 -6.03 -5.08 4.59
C ILE A 132 -5.64 -3.66 4.96
N LEU A 133 -6.22 -3.12 6.02
CA LEU A 133 -5.77 -1.84 6.58
C LEU A 133 -4.34 -1.94 7.10
N ILE A 134 -3.57 -0.87 6.94
CA ILE A 134 -2.20 -0.79 7.44
C ILE A 134 -2.12 -1.09 8.95
N SER A 135 -3.10 -0.67 9.74
CA SER A 135 -3.20 -0.99 11.17
C SER A 135 -3.33 -2.48 11.42
N ASN A 136 -4.16 -3.18 10.63
CA ASN A 136 -4.32 -4.63 10.74
C ASN A 136 -3.06 -5.37 10.28
N PHE A 137 -2.36 -4.84 9.24
CA PHE A 137 -1.08 -5.41 8.81
C PHE A 137 -0.04 -5.36 9.93
N ILE A 138 0.09 -4.21 10.59
CA ILE A 138 1.01 -4.03 11.72
C ILE A 138 0.59 -4.92 12.90
N TRP A 139 -0.70 -4.91 13.25
CA TRP A 139 -1.22 -5.76 14.31
C TRP A 139 -0.88 -7.24 14.07
N ASN A 140 -1.20 -7.77 12.90
CA ASN A 140 -0.94 -9.18 12.57
C ASN A 140 0.55 -9.52 12.66
N ARG A 141 1.43 -8.59 12.24
CA ARG A 141 2.90 -8.78 12.33
C ARG A 141 3.37 -8.87 13.78
N TYR A 142 2.95 -7.94 14.64
CA TYR A 142 3.41 -7.93 16.03
C TYR A 142 2.78 -9.02 16.87
N PHE A 143 1.52 -9.39 16.62
CA PHE A 143 0.86 -10.45 17.38
C PHE A 143 1.25 -11.87 16.97
N GLN A 144 1.79 -12.08 15.78
CA GLN A 144 2.41 -13.37 15.43
C GLN A 144 3.75 -13.57 16.14
N GLU A 145 4.41 -12.50 16.57
CA GLU A 145 5.68 -12.54 17.32
C GLU A 145 5.48 -12.64 18.85
N VAL A 146 4.24 -12.41 19.34
CA VAL A 146 3.92 -12.45 20.77
C VAL A 146 3.42 -13.84 21.15
N ASP A 147 4.27 -14.61 21.83
CA ASP A 147 3.82 -15.80 22.57
C ASP A 147 2.99 -15.33 23.78
N VAL A 148 1.66 -15.43 23.69
CA VAL A 148 0.72 -15.02 24.77
C VAL A 148 0.98 -15.77 26.10
N ASN A 149 1.71 -16.88 26.06
CA ASN A 149 2.07 -17.64 27.25
C ASN A 149 3.41 -17.19 27.89
N ASN A 150 4.14 -16.28 27.24
CA ASN A 150 5.38 -15.72 27.76
C ASN A 150 5.21 -14.23 28.12
N PRO A 151 5.08 -13.85 29.41
CA PRO A 151 4.92 -12.46 29.82
C PRO A 151 6.02 -11.51 29.36
N GLN A 152 7.22 -12.00 29.04
CA GLN A 152 8.33 -11.19 28.54
C GLN A 152 8.18 -10.85 27.06
N SER A 153 7.38 -11.59 26.29
CA SER A 153 7.09 -11.30 24.88
C SER A 153 6.07 -10.16 24.69
N LEU A 154 5.39 -9.76 25.77
CA LEU A 154 4.42 -8.65 25.79
C LEU A 154 5.07 -7.27 25.82
N THR A 155 6.40 -7.18 25.88
CA THR A 155 7.10 -5.91 25.83
C THR A 155 7.36 -5.53 24.37
N LEU A 156 6.53 -4.67 23.79
CA LEU A 156 6.75 -4.10 22.48
C LEU A 156 8.03 -3.25 22.51
N GLN A 157 9.08 -3.73 21.89
CA GLN A 157 10.26 -2.92 21.59
C GLN A 157 9.95 -2.00 20.39
N THR A 158 9.17 -0.96 20.61
CA THR A 158 9.20 0.20 19.72
C THR A 158 10.49 0.95 20.04
N GLY A 159 11.40 1.11 19.07
CA GLY A 159 12.72 1.68 19.29
C GLY A 159 12.69 2.87 20.25
N ASN A 160 13.31 2.69 21.42
CA ASN A 160 13.49 3.62 22.54
C ASN A 160 12.25 4.10 23.32
N HIS A 161 11.03 3.63 23.09
CA HIS A 161 9.89 3.91 23.96
C HIS A 161 9.17 2.63 24.37
N ILE A 162 9.23 2.32 25.66
CA ILE A 162 8.42 1.27 26.31
C ILE A 162 7.07 1.90 26.59
N ILE A 163 6.00 1.41 25.95
CA ILE A 163 4.62 1.76 26.32
C ILE A 163 4.11 0.63 27.22
N PRO A 164 3.93 0.87 28.54
CA PRO A 164 3.31 -0.13 29.41
C PRO A 164 1.80 -0.20 29.10
N PHE A 165 1.29 -1.40 28.84
CA PHE A 165 -0.14 -1.67 28.88
C PHE A 165 -0.58 -1.57 30.34
N ASN A 166 -1.23 -0.49 30.74
CA ASN A 166 -1.98 -0.42 31.99
C ASN A 166 -3.36 -1.06 31.76
N SER A 167 -3.62 -2.09 32.52
CA SER A 167 -4.92 -2.76 32.71
C SER A 167 -5.99 -1.82 33.25
#